data_1376ebc7093fe51e8406fa2d1ed17dcd
#
_entry.id   1376ebc7093fe51e8406fa2d1ed17dcd
#
_cell.length_a   1.000
_cell.length_b   1.000
_cell.length_c   1.000
_cell.angle_alpha   90.00
_cell.angle_beta   90.00
_cell.angle_gamma   90.00
#
_symmetry.space_group_name_H-M   'P 1'
#
loop_
_entity.id
_entity.type
_entity.pdbx_description
1 polymer ?
#
loop_
_entity_poly.entity_id
_entity_poly.type
_entity_poly.pdbx_seq_one_letter_code
_entity_poly.pdbx_strand_id
1 'polypeptide(L)'
;RWYDLQQIFLKNFPRGEGEGLTLESVVDRLGIEHDGDFHNALDDALYTTKICRRLPLAQGIAEYPDPAAQLTAALLNNTDTETYDIQTYFDRLDHDAYKNDPALYQVGCPFCGKPLVLNDIWLKRGNTGYYTEATCPDHGPWFLRFKLNRRDGLHWNFARCIETVRPESYARYKKLEKSQRERIRMKTERAGKKTQE
;
A
#
# COMPACT_ATOMS: atom_id res chain seq x y z
N ARG A 1 -3.30 -1.56 -18.58
CA ARG A 1 -4.04 -1.77 -17.32
C ARG A 1 -3.96 -3.23 -16.96
N TRP A 2 -3.70 -3.56 -15.70
CA TRP A 2 -3.68 -4.93 -15.16
C TRP A 2 -4.97 -5.19 -14.40
N TYR A 3 -5.47 -6.42 -14.48
CA TYR A 3 -6.68 -6.86 -13.80
C TYR A 3 -6.33 -8.09 -12.95
N ASP A 4 -6.79 -8.09 -11.71
CA ASP A 4 -6.66 -9.23 -10.82
C ASP A 4 -7.83 -10.20 -11.08
N LEU A 5 -7.51 -11.36 -11.65
CA LEU A 5 -8.51 -12.38 -11.97
C LEU A 5 -9.22 -12.92 -10.73
N GLN A 6 -8.53 -12.97 -9.58
CA GLN A 6 -9.13 -13.39 -8.31
C GLN A 6 -10.22 -12.42 -7.86
N GLN A 7 -10.05 -11.12 -8.06
CA GLN A 7 -11.09 -10.13 -7.74
C GLN A 7 -12.29 -10.27 -8.66
N ILE A 8 -12.08 -10.52 -9.96
CA ILE A 8 -13.17 -10.76 -10.91
C ILE A 8 -13.92 -12.04 -10.55
N PHE A 9 -13.20 -13.10 -10.18
CA PHE A 9 -13.80 -14.36 -9.72
C PHE A 9 -14.64 -14.15 -8.46
N LEU A 10 -14.10 -13.53 -7.41
CA LEU A 10 -14.77 -13.33 -6.13
C LEU A 10 -16.03 -12.47 -6.22
N LYS A 11 -16.11 -11.59 -7.20
CA LYS A 11 -17.32 -10.79 -7.46
C LYS A 11 -18.50 -11.67 -7.92
N ASN A 12 -18.22 -12.71 -8.70
CA ASN A 12 -19.22 -13.62 -9.23
C ASN A 12 -19.45 -14.85 -8.32
N PHE A 13 -18.42 -15.23 -7.56
CA PHE A 13 -18.40 -16.39 -6.69
C PHE A 13 -17.87 -15.99 -5.30
N PRO A 14 -18.68 -15.35 -4.44
CA PRO A 14 -18.25 -14.91 -3.11
C PRO A 14 -17.69 -16.06 -2.27
N ARG A 15 -16.70 -15.77 -1.44
CA ARG A 15 -16.11 -16.74 -0.51
C ARG A 15 -17.11 -17.23 0.53
N GLY A 16 -17.06 -18.53 0.85
CA GLY A 16 -17.54 -19.06 2.12
C GLY A 16 -16.60 -18.72 3.27
N GLU A 17 -17.09 -18.75 4.52
CA GLU A 17 -16.24 -18.56 5.70
C GLU A 17 -15.15 -19.64 5.76
N GLY A 18 -13.89 -19.22 5.88
CA GLY A 18 -12.73 -20.11 6.00
C GLY A 18 -12.18 -20.71 4.71
N GLU A 19 -12.77 -20.44 3.56
CA GLU A 19 -12.28 -20.96 2.28
C GLU A 19 -10.99 -20.23 1.81
N GLY A 20 -9.94 -21.01 1.51
CA GLY A 20 -8.77 -20.53 0.77
C GLY A 20 -9.13 -20.25 -0.69
N LEU A 21 -8.45 -19.28 -1.32
CA LEU A 21 -8.57 -19.04 -2.75
C LEU A 21 -7.27 -19.47 -3.43
N THR A 22 -7.18 -20.78 -3.72
CA THR A 22 -6.10 -21.37 -4.51
C THR A 22 -6.59 -21.59 -5.95
N LEU A 23 -5.67 -21.79 -6.89
CA LEU A 23 -6.01 -22.11 -8.28
C LEU A 23 -6.90 -23.37 -8.35
N GLU A 24 -6.51 -24.41 -7.62
CA GLU A 24 -7.24 -25.65 -7.48
C GLU A 24 -8.68 -25.44 -6.99
N SER A 25 -8.86 -24.71 -5.88
CA SER A 25 -10.19 -24.43 -5.33
C SER A 25 -11.11 -23.66 -6.30
N VAL A 26 -10.54 -22.81 -7.16
CA VAL A 26 -11.28 -22.09 -8.20
C VAL A 26 -11.67 -23.01 -9.35
N VAL A 27 -10.77 -23.91 -9.77
CA VAL A 27 -11.00 -24.92 -10.80
C VAL A 27 -12.15 -25.85 -10.39
N ASP A 28 -12.13 -26.34 -9.14
CA ASP A 28 -13.18 -27.18 -8.57
C ASP A 28 -14.54 -26.46 -8.52
N ARG A 29 -14.56 -25.24 -8.03
CA ARG A 29 -15.80 -24.44 -7.94
C ARG A 29 -16.44 -24.13 -9.29
N LEU A 30 -15.64 -24.05 -10.35
CA LEU A 30 -16.13 -23.85 -11.71
C LEU A 30 -16.46 -25.16 -12.41
N GLY A 31 -16.28 -26.33 -11.77
CA GLY A 31 -16.49 -27.65 -12.37
C GLY A 31 -15.60 -27.88 -13.58
N ILE A 32 -14.35 -27.42 -13.51
CA ILE A 32 -13.36 -27.62 -14.57
C ILE A 32 -12.65 -28.94 -14.28
N GLU A 33 -12.77 -29.90 -15.21
CA GLU A 33 -12.04 -31.16 -15.10
C GLU A 33 -10.54 -30.94 -15.10
N HIS A 34 -9.83 -31.58 -14.16
CA HIS A 34 -8.39 -31.55 -14.03
C HIS A 34 -7.83 -32.89 -13.56
N ASP A 35 -6.60 -33.17 -13.93
CA ASP A 35 -5.87 -34.40 -13.62
C ASP A 35 -4.89 -34.22 -12.43
N GLY A 36 -4.95 -33.11 -11.78
CA GLY A 36 -4.41 -32.91 -10.43
C GLY A 36 -2.99 -32.35 -10.31
N ASP A 37 -2.33 -32.03 -11.40
CA ASP A 37 -0.95 -31.49 -11.31
C ASP A 37 -0.93 -29.95 -11.25
N PHE A 38 -1.24 -29.40 -10.07
CA PHE A 38 -1.05 -27.97 -9.76
C PHE A 38 0.40 -27.72 -9.32
N HIS A 39 0.85 -26.44 -9.39
CA HIS A 39 2.21 -25.96 -9.10
C HIS A 39 3.23 -26.21 -10.23
N ASN A 40 2.78 -26.57 -11.39
CA ASN A 40 3.53 -26.55 -12.63
C ASN A 40 3.12 -25.32 -13.44
N ALA A 41 4.08 -24.50 -13.86
CA ALA A 41 3.79 -23.21 -14.52
C ALA A 41 2.95 -23.35 -15.80
N LEU A 42 3.08 -24.46 -16.53
CA LEU A 42 2.31 -24.72 -17.76
C LEU A 42 0.87 -25.07 -17.41
N ASP A 43 0.67 -25.94 -16.44
CA ASP A 43 -0.68 -26.37 -16.03
C ASP A 43 -1.41 -25.24 -15.31
N ASP A 44 -0.73 -24.46 -14.47
CA ASP A 44 -1.28 -23.26 -13.84
C ASP A 44 -1.75 -22.23 -14.90
N ALA A 45 -0.97 -22.04 -15.98
CA ALA A 45 -1.36 -21.16 -17.09
C ALA A 45 -2.57 -21.74 -17.87
N LEU A 46 -2.62 -23.05 -18.08
CA LEU A 46 -3.71 -23.74 -18.75
C LEU A 46 -5.01 -23.61 -17.94
N TYR A 47 -4.97 -23.90 -16.64
CA TYR A 47 -6.14 -23.78 -15.76
C TYR A 47 -6.59 -22.34 -15.60
N THR A 48 -5.67 -21.39 -15.49
CA THR A 48 -5.98 -19.95 -15.53
C THR A 48 -6.73 -19.58 -16.81
N THR A 49 -6.32 -20.12 -17.96
CA THR A 49 -7.00 -19.88 -19.24
C THR A 49 -8.41 -20.51 -19.25
N LYS A 50 -8.57 -21.73 -18.72
CA LYS A 50 -9.89 -22.39 -18.59
C LYS A 50 -10.82 -21.58 -17.68
N ILE A 51 -10.32 -21.06 -16.55
CA ILE A 51 -11.05 -20.15 -15.65
C ILE A 51 -11.50 -18.90 -16.39
N CYS A 52 -10.59 -18.24 -17.12
CA CYS A 52 -10.92 -17.04 -17.90
C CYS A 52 -12.08 -17.27 -18.88
N ARG A 53 -12.17 -18.45 -19.49
CA ARG A 53 -13.27 -18.80 -20.42
C ARG A 53 -14.61 -19.02 -19.72
N ARG A 54 -14.62 -19.30 -18.42
CA ARG A 54 -15.85 -19.53 -17.61
C ARG A 54 -16.34 -18.25 -16.93
N LEU A 55 -15.50 -17.24 -16.80
CA LEU A 55 -15.86 -15.97 -16.16
C LEU A 55 -16.43 -14.96 -17.17
N PRO A 56 -17.36 -14.08 -16.76
CA PRO A 56 -17.83 -12.98 -17.58
C PRO A 56 -16.77 -11.86 -17.61
N LEU A 57 -15.61 -12.13 -18.22
CA LEU A 57 -14.43 -11.23 -18.18
C LEU A 57 -14.72 -9.84 -18.70
N ALA A 58 -15.49 -9.71 -19.79
CA ALA A 58 -15.82 -8.40 -20.37
C ALA A 58 -16.55 -7.52 -19.34
N GLN A 59 -17.53 -8.08 -18.64
CA GLN A 59 -18.24 -7.40 -17.57
C GLN A 59 -17.32 -7.16 -16.37
N GLY A 60 -16.55 -8.17 -15.94
CA GLY A 60 -15.61 -8.06 -14.83
C GLY A 60 -14.55 -6.98 -15.05
N ILE A 61 -14.09 -6.80 -16.29
CA ILE A 61 -13.16 -5.74 -16.69
C ILE A 61 -13.85 -4.37 -16.71
N ALA A 62 -15.05 -4.28 -17.26
CA ALA A 62 -15.82 -3.02 -17.33
C ALA A 62 -16.17 -2.49 -15.91
N GLU A 63 -16.50 -3.40 -15.00
CA GLU A 63 -16.86 -3.10 -13.61
C GLU A 63 -15.67 -3.18 -12.64
N TYR A 64 -14.45 -3.38 -13.16
CA TYR A 64 -13.26 -3.49 -12.32
C TYR A 64 -12.97 -2.16 -11.63
N PRO A 65 -12.79 -2.17 -10.30
CA PRO A 65 -12.58 -0.95 -9.55
C PRO A 65 -11.36 -0.17 -10.07
N ASP A 66 -11.45 1.15 -10.05
CA ASP A 66 -10.30 1.99 -10.36
C ASP A 66 -9.18 1.75 -9.34
N PRO A 67 -7.96 1.39 -9.79
CA PRO A 67 -6.83 1.18 -8.88
C PRO A 67 -6.51 2.40 -8.01
N ALA A 68 -6.71 3.62 -8.52
CA ALA A 68 -6.53 4.83 -7.74
C ALA A 68 -7.57 4.93 -6.62
N ALA A 69 -8.84 4.64 -6.93
CA ALA A 69 -9.91 4.66 -5.94
C ALA A 69 -9.69 3.59 -4.85
N GLN A 70 -9.27 2.38 -5.23
CA GLN A 70 -8.96 1.32 -4.26
C GLN A 70 -7.81 1.70 -3.33
N LEU A 71 -6.73 2.23 -3.88
CA LEU A 71 -5.56 2.63 -3.10
C LEU A 71 -5.88 3.82 -2.18
N THR A 72 -6.67 4.77 -2.67
CA THR A 72 -7.17 5.91 -1.88
C THR A 72 -8.09 5.43 -0.76
N ALA A 73 -9.03 4.54 -1.03
CA ALA A 73 -9.89 3.96 0.00
C ALA A 73 -9.06 3.24 1.08
N ALA A 74 -8.04 2.46 0.68
CA ALA A 74 -7.13 1.80 1.61
C ALA A 74 -6.26 2.78 2.42
N LEU A 75 -5.93 3.95 1.87
CA LEU A 75 -5.25 5.03 2.60
C LEU A 75 -6.17 5.63 3.66
N LEU A 76 -7.43 5.89 3.31
CA LEU A 76 -8.41 6.57 4.17
C LEU A 76 -9.10 5.65 5.18
N ASN A 77 -8.97 4.34 5.03
CA ASN A 77 -9.53 3.39 5.99
C ASN A 77 -8.99 3.64 7.41
N ASN A 78 -9.91 3.63 8.39
CA ASN A 78 -9.61 3.85 9.81
C ASN A 78 -8.98 5.22 10.12
N THR A 79 -9.37 6.27 9.41
CA THR A 79 -9.01 7.64 9.77
C THR A 79 -10.27 8.41 10.18
N ASP A 80 -10.26 8.91 11.42
CA ASP A 80 -11.28 9.82 11.94
C ASP A 80 -10.83 11.28 11.84
N THR A 81 -9.74 11.54 11.13
CA THR A 81 -9.12 12.84 10.98
C THR A 81 -9.42 13.42 9.60
N GLU A 82 -9.44 14.73 9.50
CA GLU A 82 -9.56 15.41 8.21
C GLU A 82 -8.31 15.16 7.38
N THR A 83 -8.51 14.89 6.09
CA THR A 83 -7.46 14.59 5.12
C THR A 83 -7.51 15.53 3.95
N TYR A 84 -6.34 15.95 3.49
CA TYR A 84 -6.13 16.90 2.42
C TYR A 84 -5.11 16.38 1.42
N ASP A 85 -5.05 17.00 0.23
CA ASP A 85 -4.07 16.73 -0.83
C ASP A 85 -3.92 15.22 -1.13
N ILE A 86 -5.07 14.57 -1.38
CA ILE A 86 -5.09 13.14 -1.71
C ILE A 86 -4.59 12.95 -3.14
N GLN A 87 -3.47 12.26 -3.30
CA GLN A 87 -2.83 11.99 -4.58
C GLN A 87 -2.49 10.51 -4.73
N THR A 88 -2.50 10.02 -5.96
CA THR A 88 -2.04 8.66 -6.30
C THR A 88 -0.93 8.70 -7.34
N TYR A 89 0.04 7.81 -7.16
CA TYR A 89 1.21 7.68 -8.03
C TYR A 89 1.37 6.22 -8.40
N PHE A 90 1.64 5.94 -9.66
CA PHE A 90 1.73 4.59 -10.18
C PHE A 90 3.11 4.29 -10.74
N ASP A 91 3.42 3.00 -10.82
CA ASP A 91 4.57 2.45 -11.54
C ASP A 91 5.94 2.98 -11.06
N ARG A 92 6.09 3.16 -9.75
CA ARG A 92 7.39 3.50 -9.17
C ARG A 92 8.21 2.23 -8.95
N LEU A 93 9.48 2.25 -9.33
CA LEU A 93 10.39 1.12 -9.16
C LEU A 93 10.94 1.01 -7.74
N ASP A 94 11.03 2.13 -7.02
CA ASP A 94 11.57 2.18 -5.66
C ASP A 94 10.45 2.06 -4.62
N HIS A 95 10.54 1.05 -3.75
CA HIS A 95 9.68 0.92 -2.57
C HIS A 95 9.78 2.14 -1.65
N ASP A 96 10.95 2.73 -1.52
CA ASP A 96 11.21 3.84 -0.62
C ASP A 96 11.04 5.22 -1.28
N ALA A 97 10.41 5.27 -2.48
CA ALA A 97 10.15 6.51 -3.21
C ALA A 97 9.45 7.59 -2.33
N TYR A 98 8.61 7.19 -1.38
CA TYR A 98 7.99 8.12 -0.43
C TYR A 98 8.98 8.92 0.42
N LYS A 99 10.25 8.47 0.52
CA LYS A 99 11.35 9.20 1.19
C LYS A 99 12.30 9.86 0.19
N ASN A 100 12.45 9.25 -1.00
CA ASN A 100 13.55 9.55 -1.91
C ASN A 100 13.11 10.34 -3.15
N ASP A 101 11.80 10.31 -3.51
CA ASP A 101 11.27 11.03 -4.66
C ASP A 101 10.58 12.33 -4.21
N PRO A 102 11.17 13.51 -4.48
CA PRO A 102 10.58 14.81 -4.13
C PRO A 102 9.17 15.00 -4.66
N ALA A 103 8.84 14.43 -5.82
CA ALA A 103 7.49 14.52 -6.40
C ALA A 103 6.41 13.88 -5.49
N LEU A 104 6.80 12.95 -4.62
CA LEU A 104 5.89 12.32 -3.68
C LEU A 104 5.81 13.07 -2.35
N TYR A 105 6.93 13.52 -1.79
CA TYR A 105 6.98 14.06 -0.43
C TYR A 105 6.99 15.59 -0.33
N GLN A 106 7.31 16.31 -1.40
CA GLN A 106 7.18 17.78 -1.36
C GLN A 106 5.71 18.16 -1.40
N VAL A 107 5.23 18.71 -0.29
CA VAL A 107 3.82 19.06 -0.10
C VAL A 107 3.70 20.46 0.51
N GLY A 108 2.63 21.15 0.17
CA GLY A 108 2.27 22.44 0.75
C GLY A 108 1.27 22.28 1.90
N CYS A 109 1.28 23.25 2.79
CA CYS A 109 0.27 23.36 3.85
C CYS A 109 -1.12 23.51 3.22
N PRO A 110 -2.14 22.71 3.64
CA PRO A 110 -3.48 22.80 3.10
C PRO A 110 -4.15 24.18 3.26
N PHE A 111 -3.69 24.96 4.25
CA PHE A 111 -4.30 26.26 4.56
C PHE A 111 -3.60 27.46 3.91
N CYS A 112 -2.28 27.43 3.80
CA CYS A 112 -1.53 28.60 3.29
C CYS A 112 -0.64 28.29 2.07
N GLY A 113 -0.56 27.04 1.65
CA GLY A 113 0.26 26.61 0.51
C GLY A 113 1.79 26.63 0.74
N LYS A 114 2.27 27.15 1.88
CA LYS A 114 3.70 27.13 2.20
C LYS A 114 4.24 25.71 2.27
N PRO A 115 5.46 25.46 1.77
CA PRO A 115 6.07 24.14 1.87
C PRO A 115 6.10 23.62 3.32
N LEU A 116 5.74 22.38 3.52
CA LEU A 116 5.85 21.71 4.81
C LEU A 116 7.28 21.21 5.04
N VAL A 117 7.78 21.38 6.27
CA VAL A 117 9.05 20.82 6.70
C VAL A 117 8.83 19.43 7.25
N LEU A 118 9.41 18.42 6.60
CA LEU A 118 9.24 17.03 7.00
C LEU A 118 10.24 16.61 8.06
N ASN A 119 9.77 15.78 9.00
CA ASN A 119 10.63 15.02 9.89
C ASN A 119 11.33 13.90 9.09
N ASP A 120 12.59 13.60 9.41
CA ASP A 120 13.40 12.54 8.79
C ASP A 120 12.98 11.12 9.23
N ILE A 121 12.16 11.00 10.29
CA ILE A 121 11.69 9.72 10.82
C ILE A 121 10.35 9.34 10.22
N TRP A 122 10.36 8.25 9.47
CA TRP A 122 9.17 7.62 8.94
C TRP A 122 8.75 6.44 9.81
N LEU A 123 7.51 6.48 10.29
CA LEU A 123 6.93 5.41 11.08
C LEU A 123 6.01 4.54 10.23
N LYS A 124 5.97 3.24 10.54
CA LYS A 124 5.11 2.28 9.87
C LYS A 124 3.70 2.30 10.48
N ARG A 125 2.66 2.29 9.63
CA ARG A 125 1.26 2.15 10.00
C ARG A 125 0.63 0.98 9.26
N GLY A 126 0.44 -0.12 9.96
CA GLY A 126 0.03 -1.39 9.34
C GLY A 126 1.12 -1.98 8.45
N ASN A 127 0.74 -2.85 7.52
CA ASN A 127 1.71 -3.60 6.72
C ASN A 127 2.36 -2.76 5.60
N THR A 128 1.60 -1.86 4.99
CA THR A 128 2.01 -1.11 3.79
C THR A 128 1.73 0.39 3.92
N GLY A 129 1.62 0.90 5.13
CA GLY A 129 1.46 2.33 5.41
C GLY A 129 2.69 2.92 6.05
N TYR A 130 2.97 4.17 5.73
CA TYR A 130 4.04 4.96 6.32
C TYR A 130 3.56 6.38 6.58
N TYR A 131 4.08 7.02 7.62
CA TYR A 131 3.76 8.40 7.91
C TYR A 131 4.91 9.10 8.64
N THR A 132 4.98 10.40 8.46
CA THR A 132 5.90 11.27 9.17
C THR A 132 5.21 12.57 9.55
N GLU A 133 5.77 13.28 10.51
CA GLU A 133 5.37 14.64 10.84
C GLU A 133 5.82 15.61 9.74
N ALA A 134 4.92 16.52 9.37
CA ALA A 134 5.15 17.59 8.41
C ALA A 134 4.67 18.90 9.04
N THR A 135 5.55 19.88 9.23
CA THR A 135 5.24 21.08 10.01
C THR A 135 5.12 22.31 9.12
N CYS A 136 4.03 23.05 9.29
CA CYS A 136 3.87 24.41 8.80
C CYS A 136 4.24 25.40 9.92
N PRO A 137 5.06 26.42 9.65
CA PRO A 137 5.37 27.45 10.67
C PRO A 137 4.15 28.17 11.23
N ASP A 138 3.11 28.35 10.39
CA ASP A 138 1.92 29.14 10.76
C ASP A 138 0.75 28.28 11.26
N HIS A 139 0.67 27.00 10.82
CA HIS A 139 -0.51 26.15 11.06
C HIS A 139 -0.18 24.86 11.83
N GLY A 140 1.05 24.75 12.33
CA GLY A 140 1.47 23.65 13.20
C GLY A 140 1.71 22.33 12.48
N PRO A 141 1.71 21.21 13.24
CA PRO A 141 2.05 19.90 12.73
C PRO A 141 0.90 19.24 11.96
N TRP A 142 1.29 18.48 10.95
CA TRP A 142 0.46 17.60 10.13
C TRP A 142 1.10 16.22 10.09
N PHE A 143 0.37 15.20 9.67
CA PHE A 143 0.96 13.94 9.25
C PHE A 143 0.91 13.81 7.73
N LEU A 144 2.06 13.64 7.11
CA LEU A 144 2.16 13.17 5.73
C LEU A 144 2.11 11.66 5.75
N ARG A 145 1.09 11.09 5.11
CA ARG A 145 0.83 9.64 5.09
C ARG A 145 0.93 9.09 3.69
N PHE A 146 1.46 7.87 3.63
CA PHE A 146 1.44 7.04 2.44
C PHE A 146 0.80 5.69 2.70
N LYS A 147 0.09 5.19 1.71
CA LYS A 147 -0.31 3.80 1.56
C LYS A 147 0.31 3.27 0.29
N LEU A 148 0.96 2.13 0.40
CA LEU A 148 1.64 1.47 -0.70
C LEU A 148 0.91 0.17 -1.06
N ASN A 149 0.92 -0.16 -2.34
CA ASN A 149 0.66 -1.52 -2.76
C ASN A 149 1.67 -1.94 -3.82
N ARG A 150 2.04 -3.21 -3.83
CA ARG A 150 2.91 -3.79 -4.83
C ARG A 150 2.03 -4.22 -6.00
N ARG A 151 2.31 -3.70 -7.20
CA ARG A 151 1.55 -4.01 -8.40
C ARG A 151 1.98 -5.35 -9.00
N ASP A 152 3.29 -5.53 -9.08
CA ASP A 152 3.96 -6.74 -9.59
C ASP A 152 5.29 -6.91 -8.86
N GLY A 153 6.15 -7.80 -9.33
CA GLY A 153 7.46 -8.03 -8.70
C GLY A 153 8.35 -6.78 -8.57
N LEU A 154 8.12 -5.74 -9.38
CA LEU A 154 9.04 -4.62 -9.56
C LEU A 154 8.41 -3.25 -9.25
N HIS A 155 7.09 -3.09 -9.48
CA HIS A 155 6.44 -1.78 -9.42
C HIS A 155 5.62 -1.60 -8.16
N TRP A 156 5.64 -0.36 -7.64
CA TRP A 156 4.88 0.08 -6.49
C TRP A 156 3.94 1.22 -6.86
N ASN A 157 2.75 1.19 -6.30
CA ASN A 157 1.80 2.28 -6.36
C ASN A 157 1.67 2.91 -4.99
N PHE A 158 1.50 4.23 -4.96
CA PHE A 158 1.41 5.02 -3.75
C PHE A 158 0.12 5.83 -3.74
N ALA A 159 -0.57 5.87 -2.60
CA ALA A 159 -1.51 6.94 -2.29
C ALA A 159 -0.93 7.79 -1.17
N ARG A 160 -1.07 9.11 -1.27
CA ARG A 160 -0.61 10.11 -0.32
C ARG A 160 -1.77 10.95 0.18
N CYS A 161 -1.73 11.34 1.45
CA CYS A 161 -2.56 12.41 1.98
C CYS A 161 -1.83 13.19 3.07
N ILE A 162 -2.30 14.40 3.34
CA ILE A 162 -1.98 15.19 4.53
C ILE A 162 -3.14 15.00 5.51
N GLU A 163 -2.86 14.69 6.76
CA GLU A 163 -3.85 14.39 7.81
C GLU A 163 -3.68 15.38 8.98
N THR A 164 -4.80 15.86 9.52
CA THR A 164 -4.77 16.66 10.76
C THR A 164 -4.26 15.83 11.92
N VAL A 165 -3.57 16.50 12.84
CA VAL A 165 -2.94 15.85 13.99
C VAL A 165 -3.82 16.03 15.23
N ARG A 166 -4.27 14.93 15.83
CA ARG A 166 -4.93 14.93 17.14
C ARG A 166 -3.90 14.83 18.27
N PRO A 167 -4.14 15.43 19.43
CA PRO A 167 -3.18 15.42 20.55
C PRO A 167 -2.70 14.01 20.92
N GLU A 168 -3.61 13.02 20.98
CA GLU A 168 -3.31 11.65 21.36
C GLU A 168 -2.45 10.94 20.29
N SER A 169 -2.79 11.15 19.01
CA SER A 169 -2.03 10.58 17.89
C SER A 169 -0.64 11.20 17.81
N TYR A 170 -0.51 12.50 18.12
CA TYR A 170 0.75 13.20 18.15
C TYR A 170 1.66 12.73 19.30
N ALA A 171 1.11 12.61 20.51
CA ALA A 171 1.85 12.09 21.64
C ALA A 171 2.38 10.66 21.37
N ARG A 172 1.55 9.81 20.77
CA ARG A 172 1.95 8.46 20.34
C ARG A 172 3.06 8.51 19.27
N TYR A 173 2.92 9.39 18.26
CA TYR A 173 3.95 9.58 17.24
C TYR A 173 5.28 9.96 17.87
N LYS A 174 5.32 10.97 18.74
CA LYS A 174 6.54 11.42 19.40
C LYS A 174 7.24 10.34 20.24
N LYS A 175 6.46 9.50 20.91
CA LYS A 175 7.00 8.33 21.63
C LYS A 175 7.67 7.33 20.68
N LEU A 176 7.01 7.02 19.57
CA LEU A 176 7.53 6.07 18.57
C LEU A 176 8.74 6.66 17.82
N GLU A 177 8.71 7.94 17.48
CA GLU A 177 9.82 8.67 16.87
C GLU A 177 11.07 8.57 17.75
N LYS A 178 10.96 8.89 19.04
CA LYS A 178 12.06 8.80 20.01
C LYS A 178 12.66 7.37 20.03
N SER A 179 11.82 6.37 20.13
CA SER A 179 12.28 4.97 20.12
C SER A 179 12.97 4.59 18.80
N GLN A 180 12.48 5.09 17.66
CA GLN A 180 13.09 4.83 16.36
C GLN A 180 14.46 5.53 16.22
N ARG A 181 14.59 6.77 16.68
CA ARG A 181 15.87 7.48 16.71
C ARG A 181 16.91 6.76 17.57
N GLU A 182 16.52 6.27 18.74
CA GLU A 182 17.40 5.46 19.61
C GLU A 182 17.88 4.17 18.90
N ARG A 183 16.96 3.47 18.21
CA ARG A 183 17.32 2.26 17.43
C ARG A 183 18.30 2.55 16.30
N ILE A 184 18.09 3.65 15.57
CA ILE A 184 18.99 4.08 14.50
C ILE A 184 20.38 4.38 15.08
N ARG A 185 20.46 5.17 16.16
CA ARG A 185 21.72 5.51 16.84
C ARG A 185 22.49 4.25 17.24
N MET A 186 21.82 3.30 17.92
CA MET A 186 22.46 2.05 18.34
C MET A 186 22.96 1.19 17.17
N LYS A 187 22.24 1.21 16.03
CA LYS A 187 22.70 0.49 14.82
C LYS A 187 23.95 1.13 14.24
N THR A 188 23.99 2.45 14.15
CA THR A 188 25.14 3.20 13.63
C THR A 188 26.38 3.00 14.51
N GLU A 189 26.23 3.04 15.84
CA GLU A 189 27.33 2.79 16.80
C GLU A 189 27.90 1.37 16.68
N ARG A 190 27.02 0.35 16.47
CA ARG A 190 27.44 -1.03 16.26
C ARG A 190 28.15 -1.23 14.91
N ALA A 191 27.69 -0.57 13.86
CA ALA A 191 28.32 -0.63 12.54
C ALA A 191 29.71 0.01 12.57
N GLY A 192 29.87 1.18 13.23
CA GLY A 192 31.16 1.85 13.38
C GLY A 192 32.21 1.03 14.16
N LYS A 193 31.80 0.22 15.14
CA LYS A 193 32.71 -0.67 15.87
C LYS A 193 33.22 -1.83 15.03
N LYS A 194 32.37 -2.37 14.13
CA LYS A 194 32.76 -3.51 13.25
C LYS A 194 33.72 -3.11 12.11
N THR A 195 33.85 -1.83 11.83
CA THR A 195 34.75 -1.32 10.75
C THR A 195 36.14 -0.99 11.30
N GLN A 196 36.33 -1.01 12.64
CA GLN A 196 37.59 -0.73 13.31
C GLN A 196 38.32 -2.00 13.80
N GLU A 197 37.73 -3.17 13.64
CA GLU A 197 38.33 -4.50 13.82
C GLU A 197 38.73 -5.08 12.45
#